data_60415c0a8fb481ff3cdd3eb2227f9f94
#
_entry.id   60415c0a8fb481ff3cdd3eb2227f9f94
#
_cell.length_a   1.000
_cell.length_b   1.000
_cell.length_c   1.000
_cell.angle_alpha   90.00
_cell.angle_beta   90.00
_cell.angle_gamma   90.00
#
_symmetry.space_group_name_H-M   'P 1'
#
loop_
_entity.id
_entity.type
_entity.pdbx_description
1 polymer ?
#
loop_
_entity_poly.entity_id
_entity_poly.type
_entity_poly.pdbx_seq_one_letter_code
_entity_poly.pdbx_strand_id
1 'polypeptide(L)'
;MNDLIINHIAELXHGVAICVDVDETRVDKRIDTKYCDVKTADLDEALKLAEEAKERGEGLSIGLVGNAVDIHQAILEKGFKIDIITDQTSAHDPLNGYVPQGYSVEEAKVLREKDPKKYVELSQASMAKHVELMLEFQKRGAVAFDYGNNIRQVAFNNGVKNAFDFPGFVPAYIRPLFCEGKGPFRFAALSGDPKDIERADEEMRKLFPENEKLLRWLDLAEEKISYQGLPSRIAWLGYGERAKMGLALNRLVRDGEISAPIVIGRDHLDAGSVASPNRETESMKDGSDAVGDWAVLNALINTAAGGSWISFHHGGGVGMGYSLHAGMVVVADGSERAERRLERVLTTDPGMGVARHVDAGYDIAIQTAKEKGIHIPMIDKAGDK
;
A
#
# COMPACT_ATOMS: atom_id res chain seq x y z
N MET A 1 7.08 -4.02 5.89
CA MET A 1 6.29 -4.72 4.87
C MET A 1 5.95 -3.81 3.68
N ASN A 2 5.85 -2.50 3.88
CA ASN A 2 5.50 -1.56 2.80
C ASN A 2 6.67 -1.16 1.89
N ASP A 3 7.90 -1.30 2.36
CA ASP A 3 9.13 -0.97 1.60
C ASP A 3 9.30 -1.84 0.35
N LEU A 4 8.53 -2.92 0.27
CA LEU A 4 8.59 -3.94 -0.76
C LEU A 4 8.00 -3.51 -2.10
N ILE A 5 6.98 -2.66 -2.05
CA ILE A 5 6.17 -2.36 -3.25
C ILE A 5 6.89 -1.37 -4.16
N ILE A 6 7.58 -0.40 -3.58
CA ILE A 6 8.23 0.66 -4.37
C ILE A 6 9.44 0.11 -5.16
N ASN A 7 10.24 -0.75 -4.53
CA ASN A 7 11.41 -1.32 -5.20
C ASN A 7 11.02 -2.21 -6.37
N HIS A 8 10.01 -3.08 -6.17
CA HIS A 8 9.51 -3.92 -7.25
C HIS A 8 8.82 -3.12 -8.35
N ILE A 9 8.08 -2.07 -7.99
CA ILE A 9 7.42 -1.22 -8.99
C ILE A 9 8.46 -0.46 -9.83
N ALA A 10 9.55 0.01 -9.22
CA ALA A 10 10.64 0.64 -9.97
C ALA A 10 11.20 -0.32 -11.02
N GLU A 11 11.49 -1.55 -10.65
CA GLU A 11 11.94 -2.58 -11.61
C GLU A 11 10.88 -2.89 -12.67
N LEU A 12 9.64 -2.92 -12.26
CA LEU A 12 8.54 -3.17 -13.19
C LEU A 12 8.44 -2.11 -14.29
N UNK A 13 9.04 -1.06 -13.95
CA UNK A 13 8.90 -0.19 -14.75
C UNK A 13 10.01 0.10 -15.42
N HIS A 14 10.86 -0.67 -15.30
CA HIS A 14 12.21 -0.41 -15.76
C HIS A 14 12.75 0.91 -15.16
N GLY A 15 12.35 1.20 -13.96
CA GLY A 15 12.84 2.36 -13.22
C GLY A 15 14.03 2.00 -12.34
N VAL A 16 14.72 3.01 -11.84
CA VAL A 16 15.77 2.83 -10.84
C VAL A 16 15.30 3.44 -9.52
N ALA A 17 15.40 2.67 -8.44
CA ALA A 17 14.99 3.13 -7.10
C ALA A 17 16.17 3.08 -6.14
N ILE A 18 16.40 4.19 -5.43
CA ILE A 18 17.34 4.24 -4.32
C ILE A 18 16.51 4.29 -3.05
N CYS A 19 16.61 3.22 -2.24
CA CYS A 19 15.88 3.08 -0.99
C CYS A 19 16.82 3.31 0.19
N VAL A 20 16.56 4.37 0.94
CA VAL A 20 17.42 4.75 2.05
C VAL A 20 16.88 4.17 3.36
N ASP A 21 17.70 3.44 4.11
CA ASP A 21 17.37 2.99 5.46
C ASP A 21 18.59 3.16 6.37
N VAL A 22 18.38 3.63 7.59
CA VAL A 22 19.45 3.83 8.56
C VAL A 22 19.99 2.51 9.12
N ASP A 23 19.20 1.44 9.03
CA ASP A 23 19.51 0.14 9.63
C ASP A 23 19.98 -0.84 8.55
N GLU A 24 21.29 -1.05 8.52
CA GLU A 24 21.92 -1.96 7.55
C GLU A 24 21.31 -3.36 7.57
N THR A 25 20.90 -3.86 8.74
CA THR A 25 20.32 -5.21 8.84
C THR A 25 18.98 -5.31 8.10
N ARG A 26 18.25 -4.21 7.99
CA ARG A 26 17.01 -4.17 7.22
C ARG A 26 17.30 -4.24 5.72
N VAL A 27 18.34 -3.54 5.28
CA VAL A 27 18.79 -3.60 3.88
C VAL A 27 19.26 -5.02 3.55
N ASP A 28 20.09 -5.64 4.42
CA ASP A 28 20.56 -7.01 4.24
C ASP A 28 19.38 -7.97 4.06
N LYS A 29 18.38 -7.85 4.93
CA LYS A 29 17.18 -8.69 4.82
C LYS A 29 16.47 -8.51 3.46
N ARG A 30 16.46 -7.30 2.90
CA ARG A 30 15.85 -7.05 1.58
C ARG A 30 16.66 -7.70 0.45
N ILE A 31 17.99 -7.70 0.56
CA ILE A 31 18.87 -8.42 -0.37
C ILE A 31 18.60 -9.94 -0.27
N ASP A 32 18.63 -10.48 0.95
CA ASP A 32 18.42 -11.93 1.18
C ASP A 32 17.08 -12.43 0.65
N THR A 33 16.05 -11.59 0.73
CA THR A 33 14.70 -11.96 0.30
C THR A 33 14.36 -11.47 -1.11
N LYS A 34 15.37 -10.97 -1.84
CA LYS A 34 15.25 -10.51 -3.25
C LYS A 34 14.30 -9.32 -3.46
N TYR A 35 14.19 -8.45 -2.45
CA TYR A 35 13.42 -7.20 -2.58
C TYR A 35 14.31 -6.00 -2.88
N CYS A 36 15.60 -6.21 -2.94
CA CYS A 36 16.59 -5.20 -3.31
C CYS A 36 17.73 -5.92 -4.01
N ASP A 37 18.27 -5.33 -5.07
CA ASP A 37 19.29 -5.97 -5.90
C ASP A 37 20.69 -5.76 -5.35
N VAL A 38 21.01 -4.53 -4.94
CA VAL A 38 22.36 -4.17 -4.49
C VAL A 38 22.29 -3.33 -3.22
N LYS A 39 23.33 -3.41 -2.40
CA LYS A 39 23.46 -2.61 -1.17
C LYS A 39 24.74 -1.80 -1.22
N THR A 40 24.70 -0.56 -0.76
CA THR A 40 25.88 0.26 -0.51
C THR A 40 25.63 1.23 0.65
N ALA A 41 26.70 1.71 1.27
CA ALA A 41 26.66 2.84 2.22
C ALA A 41 27.28 4.10 1.62
N ASP A 42 27.72 4.02 0.36
CA ASP A 42 28.36 5.13 -0.35
C ASP A 42 27.37 5.76 -1.32
N LEU A 43 27.03 7.03 -1.08
CA LEU A 43 26.09 7.76 -1.93
C LEU A 43 26.62 7.92 -3.36
N ASP A 44 27.90 8.17 -3.54
CA ASP A 44 28.46 8.36 -4.90
C ASP A 44 28.38 7.05 -5.70
N GLU A 45 28.63 5.91 -5.04
CA GLU A 45 28.43 4.61 -5.66
C GLU A 45 26.95 4.38 -6.02
N ALA A 46 26.02 4.70 -5.10
CA ALA A 46 24.59 4.54 -5.36
C ALA A 46 24.14 5.38 -6.58
N LEU A 47 24.57 6.63 -6.65
CA LEU A 47 24.21 7.52 -7.76
C LEU A 47 24.81 7.05 -9.08
N LYS A 48 26.05 6.58 -9.05
CA LYS A 48 26.72 6.01 -10.24
C LYS A 48 25.97 4.78 -10.75
N LEU A 49 25.64 3.84 -9.86
CA LEU A 49 24.86 2.62 -10.22
C LEU A 49 23.53 3.01 -10.83
N ALA A 50 22.87 4.02 -10.26
CA ALA A 50 21.58 4.50 -10.75
C ALA A 50 21.69 5.07 -12.17
N GLU A 51 22.70 5.90 -12.46
CA GLU A 51 22.93 6.45 -13.80
C GLU A 51 23.23 5.35 -14.80
N GLU A 52 24.13 4.43 -14.47
CA GLU A 52 24.50 3.32 -15.34
C GLU A 52 23.29 2.43 -15.69
N ALA A 53 22.45 2.09 -14.70
CA ALA A 53 21.24 1.30 -14.95
C ALA A 53 20.26 2.07 -15.85
N LYS A 54 20.06 3.36 -15.58
CA LYS A 54 19.21 4.23 -16.39
C LYS A 54 19.68 4.29 -17.86
N GLU A 55 20.99 4.42 -18.07
CA GLU A 55 21.59 4.45 -19.43
C GLU A 55 21.35 3.13 -20.18
N ARG A 56 21.38 2.00 -19.46
CA ARG A 56 21.12 0.69 -20.06
C ARG A 56 19.63 0.39 -20.22
N GLY A 57 18.74 1.22 -19.65
CA GLY A 57 17.29 0.97 -19.66
C GLY A 57 16.90 -0.21 -18.78
N GLU A 58 17.66 -0.47 -17.73
CA GLU A 58 17.45 -1.59 -16.80
C GLU A 58 16.81 -1.12 -15.50
N GLY A 59 15.89 -1.91 -14.97
CA GLY A 59 15.37 -1.70 -13.63
C GLY A 59 16.42 -2.08 -12.59
N LEU A 60 16.58 -1.28 -11.53
CA LEU A 60 17.54 -1.59 -10.46
C LEU A 60 17.04 -1.01 -9.13
N SER A 61 17.07 -1.81 -8.09
CA SER A 61 16.79 -1.37 -6.73
C SER A 61 18.06 -1.35 -5.89
N ILE A 62 18.37 -0.18 -5.34
CA ILE A 62 19.60 0.08 -4.59
C ILE A 62 19.25 0.40 -3.14
N GLY A 63 19.68 -0.44 -2.22
CA GLY A 63 19.56 -0.19 -0.78
C GLY A 63 20.75 0.64 -0.30
N LEU A 64 20.48 1.90 0.06
CA LEU A 64 21.51 2.82 0.53
C LEU A 64 21.41 2.98 2.06
N VAL A 65 22.46 2.58 2.75
CA VAL A 65 22.49 2.67 4.22
C VAL A 65 22.83 4.11 4.63
N GLY A 66 21.89 4.78 5.32
CA GLY A 66 22.11 6.15 5.75
C GLY A 66 20.85 6.81 6.27
N ASN A 67 21.01 8.01 6.82
CA ASN A 67 19.85 8.80 7.26
C ASN A 67 19.26 9.56 6.07
N ALA A 68 17.96 9.45 5.87
CA ALA A 68 17.28 10.05 4.72
C ALA A 68 17.51 11.57 4.63
N VAL A 69 17.53 12.27 5.77
CA VAL A 69 17.77 13.72 5.76
C VAL A 69 19.15 14.04 5.20
N ASP A 70 20.18 13.31 5.65
CA ASP A 70 21.57 13.54 5.21
C ASP A 70 21.71 13.18 3.72
N ILE A 71 21.15 12.05 3.32
CA ILE A 71 21.21 11.58 1.93
C ILE A 71 20.49 12.56 0.98
N HIS A 72 19.26 12.96 1.33
CA HIS A 72 18.50 13.92 0.50
C HIS A 72 19.23 15.24 0.37
N GLN A 73 19.79 15.75 1.48
CA GLN A 73 20.55 16.99 1.44
C GLN A 73 21.75 16.84 0.51
N ALA A 74 22.53 15.78 0.64
CA ALA A 74 23.72 15.54 -0.18
C ALA A 74 23.37 15.42 -1.66
N ILE A 75 22.26 14.74 -2.02
CA ILE A 75 21.77 14.63 -3.40
C ILE A 75 21.48 16.03 -3.96
N LEU A 76 20.77 16.87 -3.18
CA LEU A 76 20.45 18.25 -3.59
C LEU A 76 21.71 19.08 -3.79
N GLU A 77 22.70 18.95 -2.90
CA GLU A 77 24.00 19.67 -3.00
C GLU A 77 24.80 19.24 -4.23
N LYS A 78 24.74 17.95 -4.57
CA LYS A 78 25.40 17.42 -5.80
C LYS A 78 24.67 17.84 -7.06
N GLY A 79 23.44 18.34 -6.97
CA GLY A 79 22.62 18.68 -8.13
C GLY A 79 22.15 17.48 -8.94
N PHE A 80 22.16 16.29 -8.35
CA PHE A 80 21.72 15.07 -9.04
C PHE A 80 20.21 15.15 -9.29
N LYS A 81 19.80 14.83 -10.50
CA LYS A 81 18.38 14.92 -10.89
C LYS A 81 17.60 13.71 -10.39
N ILE A 82 16.58 13.96 -9.62
CA ILE A 82 15.62 12.95 -9.15
C ILE A 82 14.29 13.20 -9.87
N ASP A 83 13.71 12.17 -10.44
CA ASP A 83 12.41 12.28 -11.14
C ASP A 83 11.25 12.12 -10.17
N ILE A 84 11.40 11.28 -9.14
CA ILE A 84 10.36 11.01 -8.12
C ILE A 84 11.00 10.98 -6.74
N ILE A 85 10.37 11.62 -5.75
CA ILE A 85 10.75 11.54 -4.35
C ILE A 85 9.53 11.14 -3.51
N THR A 86 9.71 10.15 -2.64
CA THR A 86 8.64 9.70 -1.74
C THR A 86 9.24 9.19 -0.43
N ASP A 87 8.40 9.03 0.59
CA ASP A 87 8.83 8.47 1.87
C ASP A 87 7.96 7.26 2.25
N GLN A 88 8.54 6.38 3.06
CA GLN A 88 7.80 5.28 3.70
C GLN A 88 8.16 5.14 5.19
N THR A 89 8.56 6.25 5.79
CA THR A 89 8.94 6.25 7.21
C THR A 89 7.73 5.99 8.10
N SER A 90 7.97 5.44 9.30
CA SER A 90 6.92 5.25 10.30
C SER A 90 6.75 6.51 11.15
N ALA A 91 6.53 7.65 10.50
CA ALA A 91 6.47 8.97 11.14
C ALA A 91 5.34 9.10 12.16
N HIS A 92 4.33 8.22 12.10
CA HIS A 92 3.25 8.16 13.09
C HIS A 92 3.76 7.75 14.49
N ASP A 93 4.95 7.15 14.59
CA ASP A 93 5.58 6.78 15.86
C ASP A 93 6.96 7.44 15.94
N PRO A 94 7.04 8.68 16.41
CA PRO A 94 8.32 9.39 16.43
C PRO A 94 9.34 8.83 17.43
N LEU A 95 8.89 7.95 18.34
CA LEU A 95 9.80 7.32 19.31
C LEU A 95 10.50 6.09 18.73
N ASN A 96 9.76 5.25 17.99
CA ASN A 96 10.30 3.99 17.51
C ASN A 96 10.42 3.90 15.98
N GLY A 97 9.73 4.77 15.26
CA GLY A 97 9.61 4.71 13.81
C GLY A 97 10.52 5.62 13.01
N TYR A 98 11.33 6.44 13.65
CA TYR A 98 12.20 7.40 12.96
C TYR A 98 13.48 7.65 13.76
N VAL A 99 14.64 7.50 13.13
CA VAL A 99 15.95 7.78 13.76
C VAL A 99 16.32 9.25 13.47
N PRO A 100 16.57 10.06 14.52
CA PRO A 100 16.93 11.46 14.31
C PRO A 100 18.22 11.64 13.51
N GLN A 101 18.29 12.71 12.74
CA GLN A 101 19.50 13.11 12.02
C GLN A 101 20.68 13.26 13.01
N GLY A 102 21.86 12.80 12.59
CA GLY A 102 23.07 12.92 13.38
C GLY A 102 23.27 11.81 14.41
N TYR A 103 22.43 10.80 14.43
CA TYR A 103 22.55 9.66 15.35
C TYR A 103 22.67 8.35 14.58
N SER A 104 23.60 7.51 15.00
CA SER A 104 23.60 6.10 14.55
C SER A 104 22.42 5.36 15.21
N VAL A 105 22.11 4.17 14.71
CA VAL A 105 21.04 3.32 15.28
C VAL A 105 21.32 3.04 16.76
N GLU A 106 22.58 2.76 17.10
CA GLU A 106 23.00 2.44 18.47
C GLU A 106 22.87 3.66 19.40
N GLU A 107 23.35 4.83 18.96
CA GLU A 107 23.22 6.07 19.74
C GLU A 107 21.75 6.45 19.92
N ALA A 108 20.95 6.30 18.87
CA ALA A 108 19.52 6.57 18.90
C ALA A 108 18.82 5.65 19.92
N LYS A 109 19.20 4.38 19.97
CA LYS A 109 18.66 3.43 20.96
C LYS A 109 18.97 3.87 22.39
N VAL A 110 20.23 4.27 22.65
CA VAL A 110 20.65 4.74 23.97
C VAL A 110 19.87 6.02 24.35
N LEU A 111 19.75 6.96 23.43
CA LEU A 111 19.01 8.21 23.68
C LEU A 111 17.52 7.92 23.97
N ARG A 112 16.92 7.01 23.21
CA ARG A 112 15.51 6.62 23.38
C ARG A 112 15.23 6.10 24.78
N GLU A 113 16.15 5.29 25.31
CA GLU A 113 16.02 4.72 26.66
C GLU A 113 16.27 5.77 27.75
N LYS A 114 17.26 6.65 27.56
CA LYS A 114 17.65 7.63 28.56
C LYS A 114 16.73 8.85 28.62
N ASP A 115 16.31 9.36 27.46
CA ASP A 115 15.51 10.58 27.36
C ASP A 115 14.56 10.49 26.17
N PRO A 116 13.44 9.73 26.33
CA PRO A 116 12.48 9.57 25.26
C PRO A 116 11.84 10.88 24.79
N LYS A 117 11.72 11.88 25.67
CA LYS A 117 11.17 13.19 25.29
C LYS A 117 12.11 13.89 24.31
N LYS A 118 13.39 13.94 24.66
CA LYS A 118 14.41 14.54 23.79
C LYS A 118 14.51 13.80 22.47
N TYR A 119 14.41 12.46 22.51
CA TYR A 119 14.39 11.64 21.30
C TYR A 119 13.25 12.08 20.36
N VAL A 120 12.02 12.17 20.90
CA VAL A 120 10.83 12.55 20.10
C VAL A 120 11.01 13.96 19.49
N GLU A 121 11.52 14.93 20.27
CA GLU A 121 11.80 16.29 19.77
C GLU A 121 12.76 16.26 18.57
N LEU A 122 13.84 15.49 18.68
CA LEU A 122 14.85 15.38 17.60
C LEU A 122 14.31 14.63 16.38
N SER A 123 13.54 13.56 16.60
CA SER A 123 12.87 12.83 15.52
C SER A 123 11.92 13.75 14.74
N GLN A 124 11.10 14.50 15.46
CA GLN A 124 10.13 15.41 14.83
C GLN A 124 10.83 16.54 14.06
N ALA A 125 11.91 17.08 14.60
CA ALA A 125 12.72 18.08 13.91
C ALA A 125 13.33 17.50 12.62
N SER A 126 13.80 16.26 12.68
CA SER A 126 14.36 15.57 11.50
C SER A 126 13.27 15.28 10.45
N MET A 127 12.07 14.87 10.88
CA MET A 127 10.94 14.69 9.98
C MET A 127 10.55 15.99 9.28
N ALA A 128 10.56 17.12 10.02
CA ALA A 128 10.30 18.43 9.43
C ALA A 128 11.34 18.75 8.36
N LYS A 129 12.62 18.51 8.67
CA LYS A 129 13.70 18.73 7.69
C LYS A 129 13.57 17.81 6.47
N HIS A 130 13.17 16.54 6.69
CA HIS A 130 12.92 15.58 5.59
C HIS A 130 11.87 16.16 4.62
N VAL A 131 10.74 16.66 5.15
CA VAL A 131 9.66 17.24 4.31
C VAL A 131 10.16 18.51 3.58
N GLU A 132 10.95 19.37 4.25
CA GLU A 132 11.55 20.54 3.57
C GLU A 132 12.41 20.14 2.38
N LEU A 133 13.18 19.05 2.51
CA LEU A 133 14.02 18.54 1.42
C LEU A 133 13.16 17.96 0.29
N MET A 134 12.07 17.24 0.62
CA MET A 134 11.13 16.75 -0.40
C MET A 134 10.50 17.90 -1.17
N LEU A 135 10.13 18.98 -0.49
CA LEU A 135 9.61 20.20 -1.14
C LEU A 135 10.66 20.85 -2.05
N GLU A 136 11.93 20.80 -1.65
CA GLU A 136 13.01 21.34 -2.49
C GLU A 136 13.20 20.49 -3.76
N PHE A 137 13.12 19.15 -3.66
CA PHE A 137 13.12 18.29 -4.84
C PHE A 137 11.93 18.60 -5.75
N GLN A 138 10.74 18.82 -5.18
CA GLN A 138 9.54 19.20 -5.94
C GLN A 138 9.79 20.51 -6.71
N LYS A 139 10.38 21.53 -6.07
CA LYS A 139 10.73 22.79 -6.73
C LYS A 139 11.70 22.59 -7.89
N ARG A 140 12.56 21.59 -7.81
CA ARG A 140 13.52 21.23 -8.88
C ARG A 140 12.88 20.35 -9.96
N GLY A 141 11.60 20.06 -9.86
CA GLY A 141 10.83 19.36 -10.88
C GLY A 141 10.55 17.89 -10.61
N ALA A 142 10.92 17.37 -9.45
CA ALA A 142 10.58 16.00 -9.08
C ALA A 142 9.09 15.88 -8.74
N VAL A 143 8.49 14.77 -9.07
CA VAL A 143 7.16 14.41 -8.55
C VAL A 143 7.34 13.99 -7.08
N ALA A 144 6.69 14.72 -6.18
CA ALA A 144 6.77 14.43 -4.75
C ALA A 144 5.42 13.94 -4.21
N PHE A 145 5.45 12.91 -3.38
CA PHE A 145 4.27 12.45 -2.64
C PHE A 145 4.73 11.68 -1.41
N ASP A 146 3.91 11.67 -0.36
CA ASP A 146 4.17 10.79 0.76
C ASP A 146 3.34 9.50 0.66
N TYR A 147 3.81 8.46 1.31
CA TYR A 147 3.11 7.18 1.35
C TYR A 147 2.02 7.15 2.44
N GLY A 148 1.87 8.25 3.20
CA GLY A 148 0.78 8.39 4.16
C GLY A 148 1.10 7.86 5.55
N ASN A 149 2.26 8.20 6.08
CA ASN A 149 2.65 7.80 7.44
C ASN A 149 2.68 9.00 8.41
N ASN A 150 1.95 10.06 8.08
CA ASN A 150 1.82 11.28 8.86
C ASN A 150 3.05 12.19 8.89
N ILE A 151 4.06 11.99 8.03
CA ILE A 151 5.26 12.81 8.04
C ILE A 151 4.94 14.30 7.76
N ARG A 152 4.02 14.56 6.82
CA ARG A 152 3.59 15.94 6.51
C ARG A 152 2.90 16.60 7.70
N GLN A 153 2.06 15.87 8.43
CA GLN A 153 1.39 16.41 9.61
C GLN A 153 2.40 16.72 10.72
N VAL A 154 3.37 15.84 10.94
CA VAL A 154 4.46 16.07 11.92
C VAL A 154 5.25 17.31 11.50
N ALA A 155 5.62 17.43 10.24
CA ALA A 155 6.37 18.59 9.73
C ALA A 155 5.57 19.89 9.91
N PHE A 156 4.28 19.88 9.59
CA PHE A 156 3.40 21.05 9.75
C PHE A 156 3.35 21.50 11.20
N ASN A 157 3.20 20.55 12.14
CA ASN A 157 3.18 20.82 13.57
C ASN A 157 4.53 21.40 14.07
N ASN A 158 5.61 21.08 13.36
CA ASN A 158 6.96 21.56 13.66
C ASN A 158 7.38 22.75 12.79
N GLY A 159 6.41 23.48 12.21
CA GLY A 159 6.64 24.77 11.60
C GLY A 159 6.76 24.82 10.08
N VAL A 160 6.71 23.69 9.37
CA VAL A 160 6.76 23.64 7.91
C VAL A 160 5.34 23.92 7.37
N LYS A 161 5.01 25.20 7.20
CA LYS A 161 3.64 25.64 6.87
C LYS A 161 3.13 25.11 5.55
N ASN A 162 4.02 24.82 4.61
CA ASN A 162 3.70 24.28 3.29
C ASN A 162 3.94 22.76 3.19
N ALA A 163 3.92 22.04 4.30
CA ALA A 163 4.15 20.58 4.32
C ALA A 163 3.17 19.80 3.42
N PHE A 164 1.98 20.36 3.15
CA PHE A 164 0.96 19.73 2.33
C PHE A 164 0.96 20.20 0.86
N ASP A 165 2.00 20.90 0.40
CA ASP A 165 2.10 21.34 -0.99
C ASP A 165 2.35 20.17 -1.96
N PHE A 166 2.75 19.00 -1.46
CA PHE A 166 2.69 17.77 -2.25
C PHE A 166 1.65 16.82 -1.62
N PRO A 167 1.00 15.99 -2.44
CA PRO A 167 -0.10 15.14 -1.95
C PRO A 167 0.40 13.85 -1.29
N GLY A 168 -0.52 13.14 -0.63
CA GLY A 168 -0.34 11.74 -0.33
C GLY A 168 -0.54 10.89 -1.59
N PHE A 169 0.03 9.69 -1.65
CA PHE A 169 -0.07 8.85 -2.85
C PHE A 169 -1.51 8.37 -3.12
N VAL A 170 -2.32 8.22 -2.09
CA VAL A 170 -3.69 7.73 -2.27
C VAL A 170 -4.54 8.74 -3.05
N PRO A 171 -4.67 10.02 -2.64
CA PRO A 171 -5.42 10.97 -3.46
C PRO A 171 -4.80 11.20 -4.83
N ALA A 172 -3.47 11.10 -4.96
CA ALA A 172 -2.79 11.34 -6.23
C ALA A 172 -2.98 10.20 -7.25
N TYR A 173 -2.92 8.94 -6.79
CA TYR A 173 -2.83 7.79 -7.71
C TYR A 173 -3.83 6.67 -7.45
N ILE A 174 -4.28 6.48 -6.21
CA ILE A 174 -5.08 5.31 -5.83
C ILE A 174 -6.58 5.62 -5.85
N ARG A 175 -6.97 6.86 -5.57
CA ARG A 175 -8.37 7.25 -5.50
C ARG A 175 -9.18 6.84 -6.74
N PRO A 176 -8.68 7.02 -7.98
CA PRO A 176 -9.42 6.55 -9.15
C PRO A 176 -9.70 5.04 -9.11
N LEU A 177 -8.74 4.25 -8.65
CA LEU A 177 -8.90 2.80 -8.52
C LEU A 177 -9.95 2.47 -7.44
N PHE A 178 -9.91 3.17 -6.32
CA PHE A 178 -10.91 3.01 -5.26
C PHE A 178 -12.34 3.32 -5.75
N CYS A 179 -12.48 4.29 -6.66
CA CYS A 179 -13.78 4.61 -7.29
C CYS A 179 -14.33 3.43 -8.10
N GLU A 180 -13.46 2.54 -8.58
CA GLU A 180 -13.83 1.33 -9.32
C GLU A 180 -13.96 0.10 -8.40
N GLY A 181 -13.81 0.29 -7.09
CA GLY A 181 -13.76 -0.80 -6.13
C GLY A 181 -12.51 -1.64 -6.25
N LYS A 182 -11.50 -1.17 -6.99
CA LYS A 182 -10.21 -1.84 -7.13
C LYS A 182 -9.36 -1.61 -5.90
N GLY A 183 -8.73 -2.68 -5.43
CA GLY A 183 -7.83 -2.62 -4.30
C GLY A 183 -7.13 -3.94 -4.08
N PRO A 184 -6.29 -4.01 -3.04
CA PRO A 184 -5.43 -5.18 -2.82
C PRO A 184 -6.24 -6.40 -2.37
N PHE A 185 -6.40 -7.34 -3.27
CA PHE A 185 -6.97 -8.67 -3.04
C PHE A 185 -5.82 -9.60 -2.66
N ARG A 186 -5.86 -10.15 -1.47
CA ARG A 186 -4.77 -10.98 -0.92
C ARG A 186 -5.27 -12.38 -0.63
N PHE A 187 -4.48 -13.39 -0.96
CA PHE A 187 -4.81 -14.77 -0.60
C PHE A 187 -3.56 -15.55 -0.23
N ALA A 188 -3.74 -16.54 0.66
CA ALA A 188 -2.66 -17.37 1.17
C ALA A 188 -3.10 -18.84 1.19
N ALA A 189 -2.18 -19.73 0.81
CA ALA A 189 -2.41 -21.17 0.79
C ALA A 189 -2.10 -21.79 2.16
N LEU A 190 -3.12 -22.36 2.81
CA LEU A 190 -2.96 -22.97 4.12
C LEU A 190 -2.17 -24.29 4.08
N SER A 191 -1.96 -24.85 2.90
CA SER A 191 -1.09 -26.03 2.71
C SER A 191 0.36 -25.75 3.05
N GLY A 192 0.81 -24.50 2.85
CA GLY A 192 2.22 -24.17 2.89
C GLY A 192 2.96 -24.54 1.59
N ASP A 193 2.26 -25.09 0.59
CA ASP A 193 2.88 -25.49 -0.67
C ASP A 193 2.78 -24.35 -1.70
N PRO A 194 3.91 -23.84 -2.21
CA PRO A 194 3.89 -22.81 -3.26
C PRO A 194 3.09 -23.20 -4.51
N LYS A 195 3.01 -24.49 -4.83
CA LYS A 195 2.25 -24.99 -6.00
C LYS A 195 0.78 -24.57 -5.97
N ASP A 196 0.19 -24.45 -4.77
CA ASP A 196 -1.20 -24.00 -4.66
C ASP A 196 -1.35 -22.53 -5.10
N ILE A 197 -0.32 -21.70 -4.87
CA ILE A 197 -0.32 -20.31 -5.37
C ILE A 197 -0.07 -20.29 -6.88
N GLU A 198 0.85 -21.12 -7.38
CA GLU A 198 1.11 -21.23 -8.82
C GLU A 198 -0.19 -21.63 -9.55
N ARG A 199 -0.92 -22.61 -9.01
CA ARG A 199 -2.21 -23.03 -9.60
C ARG A 199 -3.26 -21.89 -9.55
N ALA A 200 -3.28 -21.13 -8.47
CA ALA A 200 -4.18 -19.97 -8.35
C ALA A 200 -3.80 -18.87 -9.35
N ASP A 201 -2.50 -18.62 -9.57
CA ASP A 201 -2.01 -17.66 -10.56
C ASP A 201 -2.41 -18.06 -11.98
N GLU A 202 -2.30 -19.35 -12.33
CA GLU A 202 -2.78 -19.88 -13.62
C GLU A 202 -4.26 -19.58 -13.83
N GLU A 203 -5.06 -19.80 -12.80
CA GLU A 203 -6.50 -19.54 -12.88
C GLU A 203 -6.78 -18.05 -13.05
N MET A 204 -6.02 -17.20 -12.34
CA MET A 204 -6.16 -15.76 -12.45
C MET A 204 -5.86 -15.26 -13.88
N ARG A 205 -4.82 -15.82 -14.52
CA ARG A 205 -4.49 -15.53 -15.94
C ARG A 205 -5.67 -15.88 -16.87
N LYS A 206 -6.32 -17.02 -16.64
CA LYS A 206 -7.48 -17.47 -17.43
C LYS A 206 -8.71 -16.58 -17.23
N LEU A 207 -8.90 -16.10 -16.00
CA LEU A 207 -10.07 -15.28 -15.67
C LEU A 207 -9.96 -13.84 -16.17
N PHE A 208 -8.73 -13.30 -16.28
CA PHE A 208 -8.49 -11.88 -16.59
C PHE A 208 -7.47 -11.71 -17.72
N PRO A 209 -7.67 -12.36 -18.89
CA PRO A 209 -6.65 -12.36 -19.95
C PRO A 209 -6.42 -10.99 -20.60
N GLU A 210 -7.34 -10.04 -20.44
CA GLU A 210 -7.19 -8.70 -21.00
C GLU A 210 -6.46 -7.74 -20.05
N ASN A 211 -6.17 -8.17 -18.81
CA ASN A 211 -5.54 -7.30 -17.81
C ASN A 211 -4.02 -7.43 -17.88
N GLU A 212 -3.42 -6.76 -18.87
CA GLU A 212 -1.97 -6.82 -19.15
C GLU A 212 -1.11 -6.50 -17.91
N LYS A 213 -1.55 -5.53 -17.09
CA LYS A 213 -0.82 -5.15 -15.89
C LYS A 213 -0.79 -6.28 -14.86
N LEU A 214 -1.93 -6.96 -14.71
CA LEU A 214 -2.04 -8.12 -13.82
C LEU A 214 -1.18 -9.28 -14.33
N LEU A 215 -1.25 -9.57 -15.63
CA LEU A 215 -0.46 -10.66 -16.25
C LEU A 215 1.04 -10.42 -16.04
N ARG A 216 1.51 -9.21 -16.34
CA ARG A 216 2.91 -8.83 -16.12
C ARG A 216 3.30 -8.96 -14.64
N TRP A 217 2.41 -8.53 -13.74
CA TRP A 217 2.67 -8.67 -12.29
C TRP A 217 2.83 -10.14 -11.90
N LEU A 218 1.95 -11.03 -12.41
CA LEU A 218 2.02 -12.46 -12.10
C LEU A 218 3.32 -13.09 -12.62
N ASP A 219 3.77 -12.70 -13.83
CA ASP A 219 5.05 -13.17 -14.39
C ASP A 219 6.23 -12.80 -13.47
N LEU A 220 6.27 -11.55 -13.05
CA LEU A 220 7.34 -11.05 -12.19
C LEU A 220 7.26 -11.64 -10.78
N ALA A 221 6.05 -11.82 -10.26
CA ALA A 221 5.85 -12.39 -8.94
C ALA A 221 6.31 -13.86 -8.89
N GLU A 222 6.07 -14.60 -9.97
CA GLU A 222 6.51 -15.99 -10.10
C GLU A 222 8.04 -16.08 -10.14
N GLU A 223 8.69 -15.17 -10.85
CA GLU A 223 10.14 -15.14 -10.99
C GLU A 223 10.86 -14.65 -9.73
N LYS A 224 10.34 -13.58 -9.11
CA LYS A 224 11.10 -12.80 -8.13
C LYS A 224 10.69 -12.97 -6.67
N ILE A 225 9.44 -13.33 -6.39
CA ILE A 225 8.99 -13.34 -5.00
C ILE A 225 9.41 -14.61 -4.24
N SER A 226 10.10 -14.40 -3.11
CA SER A 226 10.39 -15.46 -2.14
C SER A 226 9.44 -15.34 -0.95
N TYR A 227 8.72 -16.41 -0.64
CA TYR A 227 7.78 -16.42 0.48
C TYR A 227 8.52 -16.42 1.82
N GLN A 228 8.13 -15.52 2.71
CA GLN A 228 8.70 -15.44 4.07
C GLN A 228 7.80 -16.09 5.12
N GLY A 229 6.71 -16.69 4.69
CA GLY A 229 5.71 -17.35 5.55
C GLY A 229 4.87 -18.25 4.67
N LEU A 230 3.58 -18.31 4.90
CA LEU A 230 2.69 -19.06 4.02
C LEU A 230 2.78 -18.51 2.60
N PRO A 231 2.82 -19.38 1.57
CA PRO A 231 2.75 -18.93 0.19
C PRO A 231 1.50 -18.06 -0.02
N SER A 232 1.69 -16.92 -0.66
CA SER A 232 0.62 -15.94 -0.78
C SER A 232 0.79 -15.09 -2.03
N ARG A 233 -0.31 -14.47 -2.46
CA ARG A 233 -0.30 -13.55 -3.60
C ARG A 233 -1.18 -12.35 -3.28
N ILE A 234 -0.80 -11.21 -3.83
CA ILE A 234 -1.61 -10.01 -3.87
C ILE A 234 -1.90 -9.66 -5.34
N ALA A 235 -3.12 -9.23 -5.60
CA ALA A 235 -3.51 -8.72 -6.91
C ALA A 235 -4.42 -7.50 -6.71
N TRP A 236 -4.48 -6.60 -7.69
CA TRP A 236 -5.42 -5.48 -7.65
C TRP A 236 -6.65 -5.84 -8.46
N LEU A 237 -7.72 -6.20 -7.75
CA LEU A 237 -8.99 -6.62 -8.35
C LEU A 237 -10.13 -5.69 -7.91
N GLY A 238 -11.05 -5.45 -8.82
CA GLY A 238 -12.18 -4.54 -8.62
C GLY A 238 -13.49 -5.22 -8.28
N TYR A 239 -14.55 -4.42 -8.33
CA TYR A 239 -15.92 -4.91 -8.13
C TYR A 239 -16.27 -5.96 -9.18
N GLY A 240 -16.77 -7.10 -8.71
CA GLY A 240 -17.08 -8.27 -9.55
C GLY A 240 -15.88 -9.19 -9.77
N GLU A 241 -14.70 -8.63 -9.92
CA GLU A 241 -13.48 -9.42 -10.16
C GLU A 241 -13.08 -10.23 -8.92
N ARG A 242 -13.18 -9.62 -7.73
CA ARG A 242 -12.87 -10.30 -6.47
C ARG A 242 -13.76 -11.50 -6.22
N ALA A 243 -15.07 -11.36 -6.47
CA ALA A 243 -16.02 -12.47 -6.34
C ALA A 243 -15.72 -13.58 -7.34
N LYS A 244 -15.44 -13.21 -8.61
CA LYS A 244 -15.09 -14.15 -9.66
C LYS A 244 -13.85 -14.99 -9.27
N MET A 245 -12.80 -14.33 -8.78
CA MET A 245 -11.58 -15.02 -8.35
C MET A 245 -11.82 -15.88 -7.09
N GLY A 246 -12.53 -15.33 -6.09
CA GLY A 246 -12.83 -16.07 -4.86
C GLY A 246 -13.63 -17.34 -5.10
N LEU A 247 -14.62 -17.28 -5.99
CA LEU A 247 -15.42 -18.46 -6.39
C LEU A 247 -14.55 -19.49 -7.14
N ALA A 248 -13.66 -19.02 -8.01
CA ALA A 248 -12.72 -19.90 -8.72
C ALA A 248 -11.78 -20.61 -7.73
N LEU A 249 -11.21 -19.88 -6.76
CA LEU A 249 -10.39 -20.50 -5.73
C LEU A 249 -11.16 -21.57 -4.95
N ASN A 250 -12.43 -21.29 -4.62
CA ASN A 250 -13.26 -22.27 -3.89
C ASN A 250 -13.50 -23.53 -4.74
N ARG A 251 -13.72 -23.35 -6.05
CA ARG A 251 -13.86 -24.49 -6.98
C ARG A 251 -12.58 -25.32 -7.04
N LEU A 252 -11.40 -24.66 -7.16
CA LEU A 252 -10.11 -25.37 -7.23
C LEU A 252 -9.86 -26.20 -5.96
N VAL A 253 -10.23 -25.68 -4.79
CA VAL A 253 -10.14 -26.44 -3.53
C VAL A 253 -11.11 -27.62 -3.54
N ARG A 254 -12.36 -27.41 -3.96
CA ARG A 254 -13.38 -28.46 -4.04
C ARG A 254 -12.96 -29.60 -4.96
N ASP A 255 -12.37 -29.24 -6.10
CA ASP A 255 -12.00 -30.22 -7.15
C ASP A 255 -10.63 -30.87 -6.87
N GLY A 256 -9.95 -30.49 -5.79
CA GLY A 256 -8.65 -31.04 -5.37
C GLY A 256 -7.47 -30.54 -6.20
N GLU A 257 -7.65 -29.49 -6.97
CA GLU A 257 -6.57 -28.86 -7.75
C GLU A 257 -5.68 -27.97 -6.86
N ILE A 258 -6.22 -27.52 -5.73
CA ILE A 258 -5.50 -26.86 -4.64
C ILE A 258 -5.68 -27.74 -3.41
N SER A 259 -4.58 -28.01 -2.72
CA SER A 259 -4.50 -29.08 -1.72
C SER A 259 -5.08 -28.77 -0.34
N ALA A 260 -5.36 -27.48 -0.06
CA ALA A 260 -5.89 -27.04 1.24
C ALA A 260 -6.69 -25.74 1.06
N PRO A 261 -7.47 -25.34 2.06
CA PRO A 261 -8.20 -24.07 1.97
C PRO A 261 -7.33 -22.86 1.68
N ILE A 262 -7.90 -21.89 0.99
CA ILE A 262 -7.27 -20.59 0.71
C ILE A 262 -7.93 -19.53 1.60
N VAL A 263 -7.11 -18.81 2.34
CA VAL A 263 -7.56 -17.65 3.14
C VAL A 263 -7.51 -16.43 2.23
N ILE A 264 -8.63 -15.73 2.12
CA ILE A 264 -8.75 -14.54 1.27
C ILE A 264 -9.04 -13.33 2.15
N GLY A 265 -8.29 -12.27 1.93
CA GLY A 265 -8.51 -11.00 2.60
C GLY A 265 -8.14 -9.84 1.68
N ARG A 266 -8.04 -8.67 2.28
CA ARG A 266 -7.56 -7.50 1.57
C ARG A 266 -6.88 -6.56 2.56
N ASP A 267 -6.29 -5.49 2.09
CA ASP A 267 -5.68 -4.50 2.98
C ASP A 267 -6.79 -3.82 3.80
N HIS A 268 -6.49 -3.53 5.06
CA HIS A 268 -7.40 -2.75 5.91
C HIS A 268 -7.63 -1.34 5.34
N LEU A 269 -6.70 -0.86 4.53
CA LEU A 269 -6.72 0.46 3.88
C LEU A 269 -7.35 0.39 2.48
N ASP A 270 -8.43 -0.37 2.33
CA ASP A 270 -9.13 -0.55 1.06
C ASP A 270 -10.23 0.52 0.88
N ALA A 271 -10.84 0.55 -0.29
CA ALA A 271 -11.74 1.58 -0.78
C ALA A 271 -12.88 1.97 0.18
N GLY A 272 -13.51 1.00 0.83
CA GLY A 272 -14.66 1.26 1.71
C GLY A 272 -14.40 1.06 3.20
N SER A 273 -13.18 0.72 3.59
CA SER A 273 -12.91 0.13 4.91
C SER A 273 -12.16 1.03 5.90
N VAL A 274 -11.86 2.25 5.52
CA VAL A 274 -10.95 3.08 6.30
C VAL A 274 -11.44 4.53 6.41
N ALA A 275 -11.18 5.14 7.57
CA ALA A 275 -11.20 6.60 7.75
C ALA A 275 -9.80 6.96 8.26
N SER A 276 -9.00 7.62 7.42
CA SER A 276 -7.61 7.92 7.71
C SER A 276 -7.27 9.28 7.09
N PRO A 277 -7.51 10.37 7.82
CA PRO A 277 -7.16 11.70 7.31
C PRO A 277 -5.65 11.79 7.09
N ASN A 278 -5.25 12.54 6.10
CA ASN A 278 -3.86 12.69 5.65
C ASN A 278 -3.27 11.39 5.05
N ARG A 279 -4.12 10.44 4.66
CA ARG A 279 -3.72 9.22 3.95
C ARG A 279 -4.85 8.76 3.00
N GLU A 280 -5.51 7.62 3.29
CA GLU A 280 -6.43 6.96 2.35
C GLU A 280 -7.69 7.77 2.07
N THR A 281 -8.16 8.53 3.05
CA THR A 281 -9.35 9.37 2.88
C THR A 281 -9.01 10.85 2.77
N GLU A 282 -7.74 11.19 2.60
CA GLU A 282 -7.28 12.57 2.45
C GLU A 282 -8.01 13.26 1.30
N SER A 283 -8.52 14.47 1.57
CA SER A 283 -9.17 15.33 0.58
C SER A 283 -10.38 14.67 -0.10
N MET A 284 -11.19 13.95 0.66
CA MET A 284 -12.48 13.47 0.15
C MET A 284 -13.35 14.64 -0.25
N LYS A 285 -14.01 14.58 -1.42
CA LYS A 285 -14.85 15.67 -1.95
C LYS A 285 -15.98 16.10 -1.01
N ASP A 286 -16.49 15.17 -0.21
CA ASP A 286 -17.61 15.41 0.71
C ASP A 286 -17.17 15.83 2.12
N GLY A 287 -15.87 15.92 2.37
CA GLY A 287 -15.33 16.25 3.69
C GLY A 287 -15.39 15.11 4.69
N SER A 288 -15.63 13.88 4.25
CA SER A 288 -15.70 12.72 5.13
C SER A 288 -14.34 12.07 5.42
N ASP A 289 -13.27 12.84 5.27
CA ASP A 289 -11.89 12.42 5.49
C ASP A 289 -11.68 11.73 6.84
N ALA A 290 -12.33 12.26 7.88
CA ALA A 290 -12.14 11.83 9.26
C ALA A 290 -13.41 11.24 9.89
N VAL A 291 -14.44 10.96 9.07
CA VAL A 291 -15.70 10.39 9.59
C VAL A 291 -15.57 8.86 9.60
N GLY A 292 -15.79 8.27 10.77
CA GLY A 292 -15.62 6.82 10.98
C GLY A 292 -16.73 5.92 10.45
N ASP A 293 -17.85 6.50 10.04
CA ASP A 293 -19.08 5.76 9.71
C ASP A 293 -18.83 4.70 8.62
N TRP A 294 -18.10 5.06 7.56
CA TRP A 294 -17.85 4.13 6.46
C TRP A 294 -17.05 2.91 6.91
N ALA A 295 -16.06 3.09 7.77
CA ALA A 295 -15.27 1.96 8.30
C ALA A 295 -16.13 1.05 9.19
N VAL A 296 -17.00 1.64 10.02
CA VAL A 296 -17.95 0.89 10.87
C VAL A 296 -18.94 0.12 9.98
N LEU A 297 -19.54 0.79 8.99
CA LEU A 297 -20.49 0.15 8.07
C LEU A 297 -19.83 -0.98 7.29
N ASN A 298 -18.57 -0.82 6.90
CA ASN A 298 -17.82 -1.87 6.20
C ASN A 298 -17.68 -3.13 7.07
N ALA A 299 -17.33 -2.96 8.36
CA ALA A 299 -17.24 -4.10 9.28
C ALA A 299 -18.60 -4.79 9.44
N LEU A 300 -19.68 -4.01 9.58
CA LEU A 300 -21.03 -4.52 9.73
C LEU A 300 -21.50 -5.29 8.49
N ILE A 301 -21.30 -4.73 7.30
CA ILE A 301 -21.75 -5.39 6.05
C ILE A 301 -20.96 -6.69 5.80
N ASN A 302 -19.66 -6.69 6.07
CA ASN A 302 -18.85 -7.90 5.91
C ASN A 302 -19.23 -8.99 6.90
N THR A 303 -19.62 -8.62 8.13
CA THR A 303 -20.14 -9.54 9.13
C THR A 303 -21.47 -10.14 8.64
N ALA A 304 -22.41 -9.30 8.20
CA ALA A 304 -23.72 -9.72 7.71
C ALA A 304 -23.59 -10.58 6.44
N ALA A 305 -22.62 -10.30 5.59
CA ALA A 305 -22.36 -11.08 4.37
C ALA A 305 -21.78 -12.47 4.66
N GLY A 306 -21.21 -12.67 5.86
CA GLY A 306 -20.67 -13.97 6.28
C GLY A 306 -19.17 -14.08 6.27
N GLY A 307 -18.48 -12.98 6.42
CA GLY A 307 -17.02 -12.99 6.58
C GLY A 307 -16.58 -13.94 7.69
N SER A 308 -15.47 -14.63 7.48
CA SER A 308 -14.97 -15.62 8.44
C SER A 308 -14.32 -14.96 9.65
N TRP A 309 -13.70 -13.79 9.45
CA TRP A 309 -13.09 -13.02 10.52
C TRP A 309 -13.13 -11.54 10.12
N ILE A 310 -13.72 -10.74 10.97
CA ILE A 310 -13.82 -9.29 10.75
C ILE A 310 -13.13 -8.61 11.93
N SER A 311 -12.27 -7.65 11.61
CA SER A 311 -11.59 -6.86 12.63
C SER A 311 -11.96 -5.38 12.48
N PHE A 312 -11.82 -4.66 13.56
CA PHE A 312 -11.99 -3.22 13.57
C PHE A 312 -10.93 -2.64 14.50
N HIS A 313 -10.08 -1.75 13.96
CA HIS A 313 -8.96 -1.18 14.70
C HIS A 313 -9.02 0.33 14.72
N HIS A 314 -8.53 0.91 15.79
CA HIS A 314 -8.29 2.33 15.91
C HIS A 314 -6.77 2.55 15.84
N GLY A 315 -6.35 3.32 14.86
CA GLY A 315 -4.94 3.71 14.73
C GLY A 315 -3.99 2.68 14.15
N GLY A 316 -4.42 1.51 13.83
CA GLY A 316 -3.76 0.37 13.17
C GLY A 316 -2.29 0.49 12.71
N GLY A 317 -1.38 0.99 13.51
CA GLY A 317 0.04 1.14 13.18
C GLY A 317 0.34 2.38 12.35
N VAL A 318 -0.46 2.66 11.38
CA VAL A 318 -0.26 3.81 10.49
C VAL A 318 -1.27 4.90 10.87
N GLY A 319 -0.81 6.04 11.30
CA GLY A 319 -1.70 7.12 11.74
C GLY A 319 -2.33 6.89 13.09
N MET A 320 -1.59 6.34 14.01
CA MET A 320 -2.00 6.04 15.40
C MET A 320 -2.95 7.10 15.97
N GLY A 321 -4.19 6.68 16.27
CA GLY A 321 -5.22 7.57 16.82
C GLY A 321 -5.96 8.42 15.79
N TYR A 322 -5.48 8.51 14.58
CA TYR A 322 -6.10 9.29 13.50
C TYR A 322 -6.77 8.43 12.43
N SER A 323 -6.77 7.11 12.60
CA SER A 323 -7.30 6.19 11.60
C SER A 323 -8.21 5.14 12.22
N LEU A 324 -9.27 4.78 11.51
CA LEU A 324 -10.13 3.64 11.81
C LEU A 324 -10.07 2.68 10.62
N HIS A 325 -9.88 1.39 10.88
CA HIS A 325 -9.69 0.38 9.84
C HIS A 325 -10.60 -0.82 10.09
N ALA A 326 -11.29 -1.28 9.04
CA ALA A 326 -12.04 -2.54 9.07
C ALA A 326 -11.30 -3.58 8.23
N GLY A 327 -10.92 -4.68 8.85
CA GLY A 327 -10.31 -5.83 8.16
C GLY A 327 -11.36 -6.89 7.84
N MET A 328 -11.14 -7.65 6.77
CA MET A 328 -12.05 -8.71 6.34
C MET A 328 -11.25 -9.93 5.88
N VAL A 329 -11.68 -11.10 6.34
CA VAL A 329 -11.15 -12.39 5.87
C VAL A 329 -12.35 -13.31 5.57
N VAL A 330 -12.26 -14.04 4.45
CA VAL A 330 -13.20 -15.10 4.08
C VAL A 330 -12.39 -16.30 3.57
N VAL A 331 -12.89 -17.52 3.79
CA VAL A 331 -12.11 -18.73 3.48
C VAL A 331 -12.79 -19.50 2.35
N ALA A 332 -12.02 -19.89 1.35
CA ALA A 332 -12.38 -20.81 0.29
C ALA A 332 -11.97 -22.22 0.73
N ASP A 333 -12.94 -23.01 1.20
CA ASP A 333 -12.71 -24.37 1.74
C ASP A 333 -13.30 -25.48 0.86
N GLY A 334 -13.79 -25.10 -0.33
CA GLY A 334 -14.41 -26.02 -1.29
C GLY A 334 -15.90 -26.25 -1.07
N SER A 335 -16.46 -25.83 0.07
CA SER A 335 -17.86 -26.11 0.37
C SER A 335 -18.84 -25.13 -0.30
N GLU A 336 -20.09 -25.56 -0.48
CA GLU A 336 -21.17 -24.68 -0.92
C GLU A 336 -21.43 -23.53 0.06
N ARG A 337 -21.18 -23.75 1.33
CA ARG A 337 -21.30 -22.71 2.36
C ARG A 337 -20.28 -21.61 2.11
N ALA A 338 -19.02 -21.99 1.81
CA ALA A 338 -17.97 -21.05 1.46
C ALA A 338 -18.33 -20.29 0.18
N GLU A 339 -18.81 -20.99 -0.83
CA GLU A 339 -19.22 -20.40 -2.11
C GLU A 339 -20.18 -19.22 -1.92
N ARG A 340 -21.26 -19.45 -1.17
CA ARG A 340 -22.27 -18.41 -0.88
C ARG A 340 -21.66 -17.20 -0.11
N ARG A 341 -20.75 -17.47 0.84
CA ARG A 341 -20.10 -16.43 1.62
C ARG A 341 -19.12 -15.60 0.78
N LEU A 342 -18.31 -16.30 -0.01
CA LEU A 342 -17.35 -15.67 -0.92
C LEU A 342 -18.05 -14.72 -1.89
N GLU A 343 -19.13 -15.20 -2.53
CA GLU A 343 -19.90 -14.38 -3.45
C GLU A 343 -20.39 -13.10 -2.77
N ARG A 344 -21.02 -13.22 -1.60
CA ARG A 344 -21.58 -12.06 -0.89
C ARG A 344 -20.51 -11.11 -0.39
N VAL A 345 -19.52 -11.62 0.34
CA VAL A 345 -18.47 -10.78 0.96
C VAL A 345 -17.65 -10.06 -0.13
N LEU A 346 -17.23 -10.82 -1.17
CA LEU A 346 -16.36 -10.27 -2.21
C LEU A 346 -17.11 -9.39 -3.22
N THR A 347 -18.45 -9.34 -3.13
CA THR A 347 -19.29 -8.38 -3.85
C THR A 347 -19.56 -7.14 -3.00
N THR A 348 -20.02 -7.33 -1.75
CA THR A 348 -20.44 -6.20 -0.91
C THR A 348 -19.27 -5.35 -0.43
N ASP A 349 -18.12 -5.96 -0.14
CA ASP A 349 -16.94 -5.24 0.35
C ASP A 349 -16.44 -4.19 -0.67
N PRO A 350 -16.07 -4.57 -1.91
CA PRO A 350 -15.69 -3.57 -2.91
C PRO A 350 -16.87 -2.69 -3.35
N GLY A 351 -18.09 -3.22 -3.35
CA GLY A 351 -19.31 -2.44 -3.67
C GLY A 351 -19.51 -1.28 -2.72
N MET A 352 -19.22 -1.48 -1.44
CA MET A 352 -19.28 -0.38 -0.47
C MET A 352 -18.24 0.70 -0.79
N GLY A 353 -17.07 0.30 -1.29
CA GLY A 353 -16.06 1.26 -1.73
C GLY A 353 -16.56 2.13 -2.87
N VAL A 354 -17.22 1.51 -3.86
CA VAL A 354 -17.84 2.26 -4.97
C VAL A 354 -18.93 3.19 -4.43
N ALA A 355 -19.84 2.68 -3.59
CA ALA A 355 -20.95 3.45 -3.02
C ALA A 355 -20.44 4.69 -2.25
N ARG A 356 -19.40 4.51 -1.44
CA ARG A 356 -18.78 5.60 -0.69
C ARG A 356 -18.29 6.72 -1.62
N HIS A 357 -17.63 6.34 -2.72
CA HIS A 357 -17.10 7.34 -3.66
C HIS A 357 -18.19 7.97 -4.52
N VAL A 358 -19.30 7.23 -4.80
CA VAL A 358 -20.50 7.80 -5.43
C VAL A 358 -21.12 8.86 -4.50
N ASP A 359 -21.28 8.53 -3.23
CA ASP A 359 -21.84 9.44 -2.23
C ASP A 359 -21.01 10.71 -2.12
N ALA A 360 -19.70 10.60 -2.22
CA ALA A 360 -18.78 11.74 -2.20
C ALA A 360 -18.74 12.52 -3.54
N GLY A 361 -19.44 12.05 -4.58
CA GLY A 361 -19.55 12.77 -5.85
C GLY A 361 -18.39 12.58 -6.83
N TYR A 362 -17.75 11.41 -6.82
CA TYR A 362 -16.70 11.09 -7.79
C TYR A 362 -17.31 10.54 -9.08
N ASP A 363 -17.10 11.22 -10.21
CA ASP A 363 -17.66 10.84 -11.53
C ASP A 363 -17.26 9.41 -11.94
N ILE A 364 -16.00 9.02 -11.67
CA ILE A 364 -15.53 7.64 -11.96
C ILE A 364 -16.38 6.62 -11.22
N ALA A 365 -16.70 6.88 -9.94
CA ALA A 365 -17.50 5.96 -9.14
C ALA A 365 -18.96 5.90 -9.65
N ILE A 366 -19.52 7.04 -10.02
CA ILE A 366 -20.88 7.13 -10.59
C ILE A 366 -20.94 6.31 -11.89
N GLN A 367 -19.94 6.48 -12.74
CA GLN A 367 -19.86 5.71 -13.99
C GLN A 367 -19.72 4.21 -13.71
N THR A 368 -18.81 3.85 -12.80
CA THR A 368 -18.59 2.45 -12.39
C THR A 368 -19.88 1.82 -11.86
N ALA A 369 -20.61 2.55 -11.01
CA ALA A 369 -21.88 2.04 -10.47
C ALA A 369 -22.87 1.70 -11.59
N LYS A 370 -23.00 2.59 -12.57
CA LYS A 370 -23.88 2.37 -13.74
C LYS A 370 -23.43 1.19 -14.58
N GLU A 371 -22.15 1.14 -14.94
CA GLU A 371 -21.57 0.07 -15.78
C GLU A 371 -21.65 -1.31 -15.13
N LYS A 372 -21.51 -1.36 -13.83
CA LYS A 372 -21.52 -2.62 -13.06
C LYS A 372 -22.89 -2.96 -12.48
N GLY A 373 -23.90 -2.14 -12.71
CA GLY A 373 -25.26 -2.36 -12.22
C GLY A 373 -25.37 -2.27 -10.69
N ILE A 374 -24.56 -1.44 -10.07
CA ILE A 374 -24.66 -1.20 -8.62
C ILE A 374 -25.78 -0.21 -8.37
N HIS A 375 -26.86 -0.67 -7.73
CA HIS A 375 -28.03 0.15 -7.48
C HIS A 375 -27.77 1.12 -6.30
N ILE A 376 -27.83 2.41 -6.59
CA ILE A 376 -27.64 3.48 -5.60
C ILE A 376 -28.84 4.42 -5.65
N PRO A 377 -29.85 4.18 -4.79
CA PRO A 377 -31.11 4.93 -4.88
C PRO A 377 -31.01 6.46 -4.86
N MET A 378 -29.93 6.99 -4.26
CA MET A 378 -29.74 8.44 -4.13
C MET A 378 -29.42 9.11 -5.47
N ILE A 379 -28.90 8.37 -6.43
CA ILE A 379 -28.53 8.91 -7.75
C ILE A 379 -29.31 8.26 -8.89
N ASP A 380 -29.93 7.10 -8.66
CA ASP A 380 -30.73 6.42 -9.65
C ASP A 380 -32.09 7.12 -9.75
N LYS A 381 -32.36 7.75 -10.86
CA LYS A 381 -33.67 8.40 -11.07
C LYS A 381 -34.77 7.34 -11.21
N ALA A 382 -35.95 7.65 -10.65
CA ALA A 382 -37.13 6.81 -10.87
C ALA A 382 -37.44 6.76 -12.37
N GLY A 383 -37.25 5.63 -12.98
CA GLY A 383 -37.49 5.45 -14.42
C GLY A 383 -36.27 5.01 -15.24
N ASP A 384 -35.10 5.01 -14.65
CA ASP A 384 -33.87 4.52 -15.32
C ASP A 384 -33.67 2.99 -15.14
N LYS A 385 -34.78 2.24 -15.16
CA LYS A 385 -34.77 0.75 -15.06
C LYS A 385 -34.87 0.12 -16.44
#